data_15893acab5837eb0990766331e4c07d5
#
_entry.id   15893acab5837eb0990766331e4c07d5
#
_cell.length_a   1.000
_cell.length_b   1.000
_cell.length_c   1.000
_cell.angle_alpha   90.00
_cell.angle_beta   90.00
_cell.angle_gamma   90.00
#
_symmetry.space_group_name_H-M   'P 1'
#
loop_
_entity.id
_entity.type
_entity.pdbx_description
1 polymer ?
#
loop_
_entity_poly.entity_id
_entity_poly.type
_entity_poly.pdbx_seq_one_letter_code
_entity_poly.pdbx_strand_id
1 'polypeptide(L)'
;IQFIFLFCFVKKYFSPKLKLNIKINQKVKNFFKRLLPSIFSSGVTQINILVGTIIASFQASAVSYLYYADRVYQINLAIAGIAIGTVILPQLSKYIQNNKKDKIKLIQNKALELSLFLSIPGSIALLVASEEIISSLFGYGSFDEESVKNSAKALFYFGMGLPAFSLIKV
;
A
#
# COMPACT_ATOMS: atom_id res chain seq x y z
N ILE A 1 -6.47 -0.11 25.28
CA ILE A 1 -6.13 -1.42 25.86
C ILE A 1 -4.80 -1.92 25.28
N GLN A 2 -4.61 -2.02 23.97
CA GLN A 2 -3.41 -2.53 23.32
C GLN A 2 -2.13 -1.73 23.65
N PHE A 3 -2.23 -0.39 23.70
CA PHE A 3 -1.11 0.47 24.09
C PHE A 3 -0.66 0.23 25.54
N ILE A 4 -1.61 0.10 26.48
CA ILE A 4 -1.31 -0.16 27.90
C ILE A 4 -0.61 -1.50 28.07
N PHE A 5 -1.13 -2.54 27.38
CA PHE A 5 -0.54 -3.89 27.42
C PHE A 5 0.90 -3.89 26.90
N LEU A 6 1.14 -3.28 25.73
CA LEU A 6 2.47 -3.17 25.15
C LEU A 6 3.41 -2.34 26.03
N PHE A 7 2.91 -1.24 26.62
CA PHE A 7 3.70 -0.39 27.51
C PHE A 7 4.15 -1.15 28.76
N CYS A 8 3.24 -1.90 29.41
CA CYS A 8 3.56 -2.73 30.57
C CYS A 8 4.56 -3.84 30.22
N PHE A 9 4.39 -4.49 29.06
CA PHE A 9 5.27 -5.54 28.61
C PHE A 9 6.69 -5.03 28.29
N VAL A 10 6.78 -3.90 27.58
CA VAL A 10 8.06 -3.27 27.25
C VAL A 10 8.76 -2.76 28.51
N LYS A 11 8.03 -2.14 29.47
CA LYS A 11 8.59 -1.65 30.72
C LYS A 11 9.23 -2.77 31.58
N LYS A 12 8.71 -4.00 31.47
CA LYS A 12 9.24 -5.16 32.17
C LYS A 12 10.63 -5.58 31.67
N TYR A 13 10.89 -5.43 30.37
CA TYR A 13 12.14 -5.89 29.74
C TYR A 13 13.09 -4.74 29.35
N PHE A 14 12.60 -3.53 29.23
CA PHE A 14 13.34 -2.37 28.79
C PHE A 14 12.88 -1.11 29.54
N SER A 15 13.75 -0.57 30.39
CA SER A 15 13.51 0.71 31.05
C SER A 15 14.28 1.84 30.32
N PRO A 16 13.69 2.49 29.33
CA PRO A 16 14.36 3.57 28.63
C PRO A 16 14.56 4.76 29.59
N LYS A 17 15.81 5.10 29.87
CA LYS A 17 16.15 6.36 30.50
C LYS A 17 15.98 7.48 29.48
N LEU A 18 14.79 8.07 29.39
CA LEU A 18 14.52 9.23 28.55
C LEU A 18 15.33 10.43 29.04
N LYS A 19 16.54 10.56 28.54
CA LYS A 19 17.30 11.81 28.66
C LYS A 19 16.82 12.75 27.55
N LEU A 20 15.97 13.68 27.89
CA LEU A 20 15.55 14.79 27.02
C LEU A 20 16.75 15.73 26.78
N ASN A 21 17.70 15.29 25.98
CA ASN A 21 18.82 16.11 25.56
C ASN A 21 18.50 16.61 24.12
N ILE A 22 17.77 17.72 24.05
CA ILE A 22 17.36 18.35 22.78
C ILE A 22 18.55 19.11 22.19
N LYS A 23 19.66 18.41 21.90
CA LYS A 23 20.70 18.94 21.03
C LYS A 23 20.33 18.56 19.60
N ILE A 24 19.97 19.55 18.81
CA ILE A 24 19.76 19.40 17.37
C ILE A 24 21.09 19.07 16.72
N ASN A 25 21.40 17.79 16.67
CA ASN A 25 22.60 17.28 16.01
C ASN A 25 22.39 17.34 14.47
N GLN A 26 23.48 17.39 13.71
CA GLN A 26 23.45 17.38 12.23
C GLN A 26 22.63 16.22 11.66
N LYS A 27 22.58 15.07 12.33
CA LYS A 27 21.74 13.91 11.97
C LYS A 27 20.24 14.25 12.04
N VAL A 28 19.81 14.98 13.07
CA VAL A 28 18.41 15.42 13.25
C VAL A 28 18.05 16.45 12.19
N LYS A 29 18.93 17.40 11.86
CA LYS A 29 18.73 18.37 10.80
C LYS A 29 18.60 17.70 9.43
N ASN A 30 19.42 16.71 9.15
CA ASN A 30 19.36 15.91 7.91
C ASN A 30 18.10 15.07 7.84
N PHE A 31 17.60 14.55 8.97
CA PHE A 31 16.34 13.85 9.06
C PHE A 31 15.18 14.78 8.66
N PHE A 32 15.06 15.95 9.26
CA PHE A 32 14.02 16.92 8.93
C PHE A 32 14.08 17.39 7.48
N LYS A 33 15.30 17.60 6.94
CA LYS A 33 15.48 17.98 5.53
C LYS A 33 14.97 16.91 4.55
N ARG A 34 15.04 15.63 4.92
CA ARG A 34 14.51 14.51 4.11
C ARG A 34 13.01 14.25 4.38
N LEU A 35 12.55 14.56 5.58
CA LEU A 35 11.17 14.36 6.00
C LEU A 35 10.21 15.29 5.24
N LEU A 36 10.56 16.55 5.03
CA LEU A 36 9.72 17.51 4.33
C LEU A 36 9.30 17.03 2.93
N PRO A 37 10.21 16.64 2.01
CA PRO A 37 9.82 16.11 0.70
C PRO A 37 8.95 14.86 0.79
N SER A 38 9.18 13.99 1.79
CA SER A 38 8.40 12.78 1.99
C SER A 38 6.96 13.08 2.44
N ILE A 39 6.77 14.10 3.30
CA ILE A 39 5.44 14.57 3.71
C ILE A 39 4.66 15.10 2.50
N PHE A 40 5.30 15.90 1.65
CA PHE A 40 4.67 16.40 0.43
C PHE A 40 4.26 15.25 -0.50
N SER A 41 5.16 14.30 -0.75
CA SER A 41 4.87 13.15 -1.61
C SER A 41 3.71 12.29 -1.10
N SER A 42 3.69 11.99 0.20
CA SER A 42 2.58 11.25 0.82
C SER A 42 1.29 12.07 0.87
N GLY A 43 1.40 13.39 1.08
CA GLY A 43 0.27 14.31 1.10
C GLY A 43 -0.46 14.37 -0.24
N VAL A 44 0.25 14.38 -1.36
CA VAL A 44 -0.35 14.35 -2.70
C VAL A 44 -1.24 13.13 -2.90
N THR A 45 -0.78 11.96 -2.46
CA THR A 45 -1.60 10.73 -2.53
C THR A 45 -2.88 10.85 -1.71
N GLN A 46 -2.79 11.42 -0.51
CA GLN A 46 -3.95 11.60 0.37
C GLN A 46 -4.95 12.63 -0.18
N ILE A 47 -4.45 13.71 -0.79
CA ILE A 47 -5.29 14.70 -1.47
C ILE A 47 -6.02 14.06 -2.65
N ASN A 48 -5.33 13.23 -3.44
CA ASN A 48 -5.94 12.52 -4.57
C ASN A 48 -7.08 11.59 -4.11
N ILE A 49 -6.90 10.84 -3.03
CA ILE A 49 -7.94 9.99 -2.44
C ILE A 49 -9.12 10.85 -1.97
N LEU A 50 -8.85 11.97 -1.31
CA LEU A 50 -9.88 12.88 -0.80
C LEU A 50 -10.70 13.48 -1.95
N VAL A 51 -10.04 13.99 -2.99
CA VAL A 51 -10.72 14.52 -4.18
C VAL A 51 -11.56 13.45 -4.87
N GLY A 52 -11.02 12.24 -5.03
CA GLY A 52 -11.76 11.11 -5.60
C GLY A 52 -13.00 10.76 -4.78
N THR A 53 -12.90 10.77 -3.44
CA THR A 53 -14.03 10.52 -2.54
C THR A 53 -15.08 11.63 -2.63
N ILE A 54 -14.67 12.90 -2.73
CA ILE A 54 -15.60 14.03 -2.92
C ILE A 54 -16.37 13.87 -4.23
N ILE A 55 -15.67 13.58 -5.34
CA ILE A 55 -16.29 13.36 -6.63
C ILE A 55 -17.28 12.19 -6.57
N ALA A 56 -16.89 11.07 -5.96
CA ALA A 56 -17.76 9.90 -5.81
C ALA A 56 -19.00 10.20 -4.93
N SER A 57 -18.91 11.11 -3.98
CA SER A 57 -20.03 11.46 -3.09
C SER A 57 -21.20 12.15 -3.79
N PHE A 58 -21.02 12.66 -5.00
CA PHE A 58 -22.12 13.22 -5.81
C PHE A 58 -23.05 12.14 -6.37
N GLN A 59 -22.64 10.90 -6.37
CA GLN A 59 -23.47 9.77 -6.79
C GLN A 59 -23.84 8.91 -5.57
N ALA A 60 -25.11 8.56 -5.43
CA ALA A 60 -25.58 7.74 -4.32
C ALA A 60 -24.82 6.40 -4.26
N SER A 61 -24.35 6.03 -3.08
CA SER A 61 -23.64 4.79 -2.78
C SER A 61 -22.29 4.56 -3.49
N ALA A 62 -21.85 5.47 -4.38
CA ALA A 62 -20.62 5.28 -5.16
C ALA A 62 -19.35 5.16 -4.27
N VAL A 63 -19.30 5.90 -3.17
CA VAL A 63 -18.19 5.79 -2.19
C VAL A 63 -18.13 4.38 -1.62
N SER A 64 -19.28 3.76 -1.32
CA SER A 64 -19.36 2.39 -0.82
C SER A 64 -18.88 1.38 -1.87
N TYR A 65 -19.31 1.52 -3.11
CA TYR A 65 -18.89 0.64 -4.21
C TYR A 65 -17.36 0.68 -4.43
N LEU A 66 -16.80 1.88 -4.44
CA LEU A 66 -15.34 2.07 -4.52
C LEU A 66 -14.61 1.46 -3.32
N TYR A 67 -15.17 1.58 -2.11
CA TYR A 67 -14.58 1.01 -0.91
C TYR A 67 -14.48 -0.52 -0.97
N TYR A 68 -15.55 -1.21 -1.38
CA TYR A 68 -15.56 -2.66 -1.52
C TYR A 68 -14.59 -3.14 -2.62
N ALA A 69 -14.59 -2.47 -3.76
CA ALA A 69 -13.64 -2.75 -4.84
C ALA A 69 -12.17 -2.55 -4.40
N ASP A 70 -11.88 -1.46 -3.68
CA ASP A 70 -10.55 -1.15 -3.18
C ASP A 70 -10.05 -2.23 -2.19
N ARG A 71 -10.91 -2.80 -1.35
CA ARG A 71 -10.51 -3.89 -0.44
C ARG A 71 -9.99 -5.12 -1.18
N VAL A 72 -10.67 -5.53 -2.24
CA VAL A 72 -10.24 -6.67 -3.07
C VAL A 72 -8.96 -6.33 -3.83
N TYR A 73 -8.91 -5.15 -4.42
CA TYR A 73 -7.74 -4.65 -5.12
C TYR A 73 -6.49 -4.58 -4.23
N GLN A 74 -6.62 -4.09 -2.99
CA GLN A 74 -5.51 -3.97 -2.04
C GLN A 74 -4.88 -5.31 -1.67
N ILE A 75 -5.64 -6.42 -1.66
CA ILE A 75 -5.10 -7.77 -1.40
C ILE A 75 -4.09 -8.13 -2.50
N ASN A 76 -4.47 -7.96 -3.76
CA ASN A 76 -3.59 -8.25 -4.89
C ASN A 76 -2.37 -7.32 -4.91
N LEU A 77 -2.57 -6.03 -4.65
CA LEU A 77 -1.48 -5.04 -4.58
C LEU A 77 -0.51 -5.34 -3.43
N ALA A 78 -1.02 -5.80 -2.29
CA ALA A 78 -0.19 -6.17 -1.15
C ALA A 78 0.75 -7.34 -1.48
N ILE A 79 0.26 -8.34 -2.19
CA ILE A 79 1.05 -9.51 -2.58
C ILE A 79 2.05 -9.15 -3.69
N ALA A 80 1.59 -8.51 -4.76
CA ALA A 80 2.39 -8.25 -5.96
C ALA A 80 3.36 -7.06 -5.84
N GLY A 81 3.11 -6.13 -4.93
CA GLY A 81 3.92 -4.92 -4.78
C GLY A 81 4.50 -4.76 -3.38
N ILE A 82 3.64 -4.57 -2.38
CA ILE A 82 4.06 -4.17 -1.02
C ILE A 82 4.95 -5.23 -0.36
N ALA A 83 4.60 -6.53 -0.47
CA ALA A 83 5.39 -7.60 0.13
C ALA A 83 6.80 -7.68 -0.49
N ILE A 84 6.89 -7.58 -1.82
CA ILE A 84 8.17 -7.59 -2.54
C ILE A 84 9.02 -6.39 -2.14
N GLY A 85 8.45 -5.18 -2.15
CA GLY A 85 9.15 -3.96 -1.76
C GLY A 85 9.69 -4.01 -0.34
N THR A 86 8.91 -4.51 0.62
CA THR A 86 9.33 -4.62 2.02
C THR A 86 10.49 -5.60 2.23
N VAL A 87 10.52 -6.71 1.50
CA VAL A 87 11.61 -7.71 1.58
C VAL A 87 12.90 -7.19 0.92
N ILE A 88 12.77 -6.45 -0.17
CA ILE A 88 13.90 -6.01 -0.97
C ILE A 88 14.59 -4.77 -0.37
N LEU A 89 13.84 -3.89 0.24
CA LEU A 89 14.36 -2.63 0.79
C LEU A 89 15.58 -2.79 1.73
N PRO A 90 15.59 -3.71 2.72
CA PRO A 90 16.77 -3.92 3.57
C PRO A 90 17.98 -4.45 2.80
N GLN A 91 17.77 -5.34 1.83
CA GLN A 91 18.86 -5.90 1.01
C GLN A 91 19.46 -4.82 0.11
N LEU A 92 18.60 -4.02 -0.53
CA LEU A 92 19.01 -2.91 -1.38
C LEU A 92 19.84 -1.89 -0.58
N SER A 93 19.37 -1.51 0.61
CA SER A 93 20.08 -0.61 1.52
C SER A 93 21.47 -1.13 1.88
N LYS A 94 21.60 -2.43 2.18
CA LYS A 94 22.89 -3.07 2.47
C LYS A 94 23.85 -3.03 1.27
N TYR A 95 23.38 -3.26 0.06
CA TYR A 95 24.23 -3.24 -1.13
C TYR A 95 24.62 -1.83 -1.55
N ILE A 96 23.75 -0.86 -1.32
CA ILE A 96 24.07 0.57 -1.52
C ILE A 96 25.21 0.99 -0.58
N GLN A 97 25.14 0.64 0.72
CA GLN A 97 26.19 0.95 1.68
C GLN A 97 27.54 0.31 1.32
N ASN A 98 27.53 -0.86 0.72
CA ASN A 98 28.73 -1.60 0.31
C ASN A 98 29.18 -1.27 -1.14
N ASN A 99 28.58 -0.28 -1.80
CA ASN A 99 28.87 0.14 -3.19
C ASN A 99 28.85 -1.02 -4.23
N LYS A 100 28.02 -2.06 -4.01
CA LYS A 100 27.91 -3.22 -4.91
C LYS A 100 26.86 -2.97 -6.01
N LYS A 101 27.21 -2.12 -7.00
CA LYS A 101 26.29 -1.68 -8.07
C LYS A 101 25.64 -2.83 -8.84
N ASP A 102 26.38 -3.89 -9.17
CA ASP A 102 25.85 -5.03 -9.93
C ASP A 102 24.80 -5.80 -9.13
N LYS A 103 24.99 -5.97 -7.81
CA LYS A 103 23.99 -6.60 -6.94
C LYS A 103 22.75 -5.74 -6.75
N ILE A 104 22.88 -4.42 -6.72
CA ILE A 104 21.77 -3.48 -6.65
C ILE A 104 20.88 -3.69 -7.89
N LYS A 105 21.47 -3.61 -9.08
CA LYS A 105 20.77 -3.77 -10.36
C LYS A 105 20.09 -5.13 -10.49
N LEU A 106 20.79 -6.20 -10.09
CA LEU A 106 20.26 -7.55 -10.13
C LEU A 106 19.03 -7.72 -9.23
N ILE A 107 19.06 -7.19 -7.99
CA ILE A 107 17.94 -7.28 -7.06
C ILE A 107 16.76 -6.43 -7.54
N GLN A 108 17.02 -5.21 -8.04
CA GLN A 108 15.95 -4.38 -8.60
C GLN A 108 15.26 -5.07 -9.77
N ASN A 109 16.01 -5.63 -10.71
CA ASN A 109 15.43 -6.35 -11.84
C ASN A 109 14.60 -7.55 -11.40
N LYS A 110 15.11 -8.37 -10.48
CA LYS A 110 14.34 -9.50 -9.90
C LYS A 110 13.07 -9.06 -9.20
N ALA A 111 13.11 -7.93 -8.51
CA ALA A 111 11.96 -7.37 -7.83
C ALA A 111 10.86 -6.95 -8.83
N LEU A 112 11.25 -6.23 -9.88
CA LEU A 112 10.33 -5.80 -10.93
C LEU A 112 9.75 -7.00 -11.69
N GLU A 113 10.59 -7.98 -12.02
CA GLU A 113 10.18 -9.22 -12.69
C GLU A 113 9.16 -10.00 -11.85
N LEU A 114 9.43 -10.21 -10.55
CA LEU A 114 8.53 -10.91 -9.64
C LEU A 114 7.21 -10.15 -9.43
N SER A 115 7.29 -8.82 -9.32
CA SER A 115 6.11 -7.97 -9.20
C SER A 115 5.21 -8.07 -10.43
N LEU A 116 5.77 -8.02 -11.63
CA LEU A 116 5.03 -8.21 -12.87
C LEU A 116 4.46 -9.63 -13.00
N PHE A 117 5.24 -10.64 -12.65
CA PHE A 117 4.81 -12.03 -12.68
C PHE A 117 3.59 -12.29 -11.80
N LEU A 118 3.47 -11.63 -10.65
CA LEU A 118 2.31 -11.75 -9.77
C LEU A 118 1.18 -10.80 -10.13
N SER A 119 1.48 -9.57 -10.56
CA SER A 119 0.46 -8.57 -10.82
C SER A 119 -0.29 -8.79 -12.14
N ILE A 120 0.35 -9.33 -13.17
CA ILE A 120 -0.31 -9.56 -14.47
C ILE A 120 -1.43 -10.61 -14.35
N PRO A 121 -1.21 -11.83 -13.80
CA PRO A 121 -2.29 -12.78 -13.58
C PRO A 121 -3.37 -12.23 -12.63
N GLY A 122 -2.97 -11.54 -11.57
CA GLY A 122 -3.89 -10.88 -10.65
C GLY A 122 -4.77 -9.83 -11.35
N SER A 123 -4.18 -9.02 -12.23
CA SER A 123 -4.89 -8.05 -13.06
C SER A 123 -5.91 -8.75 -13.97
N ILE A 124 -5.49 -9.79 -14.68
CA ILE A 124 -6.38 -10.56 -15.58
C ILE A 124 -7.55 -11.15 -14.79
N ALA A 125 -7.29 -11.72 -13.60
CA ALA A 125 -8.35 -12.25 -12.74
C ALA A 125 -9.36 -11.16 -12.33
N LEU A 126 -8.89 -9.96 -11.96
CA LEU A 126 -9.77 -8.83 -11.63
C LEU A 126 -10.54 -8.29 -12.85
N LEU A 127 -9.99 -8.39 -14.05
CA LEU A 127 -10.66 -7.96 -15.28
C LEU A 127 -11.74 -8.96 -15.73
N VAL A 128 -11.45 -10.25 -15.65
CA VAL A 128 -12.34 -11.29 -16.17
C VAL A 128 -13.41 -11.69 -15.17
N ALA A 129 -13.06 -11.77 -13.88
CA ALA A 129 -13.91 -12.33 -12.83
C ALA A 129 -14.31 -11.28 -11.77
N SER A 130 -14.37 -9.98 -12.13
CA SER A 130 -14.67 -8.93 -11.16
C SER A 130 -16.06 -9.10 -10.52
N GLU A 131 -17.07 -9.50 -11.29
CA GLU A 131 -18.43 -9.65 -10.81
C GLU A 131 -18.56 -10.89 -9.92
N GLU A 132 -17.99 -12.00 -10.33
CA GLU A 132 -17.94 -13.25 -9.55
C GLU A 132 -17.20 -13.08 -8.23
N ILE A 133 -16.08 -12.35 -8.24
CA ILE A 133 -15.30 -12.06 -7.04
C ILE A 133 -16.12 -11.21 -6.06
N ILE A 134 -16.72 -10.11 -6.52
CA ILE A 134 -17.52 -9.24 -5.66
C ILE A 134 -18.76 -9.95 -5.17
N SER A 135 -19.47 -10.69 -6.04
CA SER A 135 -20.66 -11.45 -5.69
C SER A 135 -20.36 -12.52 -4.63
N SER A 136 -19.27 -13.27 -4.80
CA SER A 136 -18.86 -14.33 -3.87
C SER A 136 -18.45 -13.79 -2.50
N LEU A 137 -17.82 -12.61 -2.44
CA LEU A 137 -17.34 -12.04 -1.19
C LEU A 137 -18.39 -11.20 -0.46
N PHE A 138 -19.24 -10.49 -1.18
CA PHE A 138 -20.13 -9.48 -0.62
C PHE A 138 -21.60 -9.63 -1.04
N GLY A 139 -21.93 -10.47 -2.04
CA GLY A 139 -23.25 -10.62 -2.64
C GLY A 139 -24.28 -11.32 -1.75
N TYR A 140 -24.41 -10.90 -0.48
CA TYR A 140 -25.40 -11.43 0.46
C TYR A 140 -25.93 -10.36 1.40
N GLY A 141 -27.10 -10.64 1.98
CA GLY A 141 -27.77 -9.72 2.91
C GLY A 141 -28.31 -8.48 2.22
N SER A 142 -27.88 -7.31 2.65
CA SER A 142 -28.32 -6.02 2.11
C SER A 142 -27.53 -5.55 0.88
N PHE A 143 -26.58 -6.37 0.40
CA PHE A 143 -25.77 -6.03 -0.77
C PHE A 143 -26.42 -6.60 -2.03
N ASP A 144 -27.24 -5.79 -2.69
CA ASP A 144 -28.06 -6.18 -3.84
C ASP A 144 -27.26 -6.33 -5.15
N GLU A 145 -27.90 -6.84 -6.19
CA GLU A 145 -27.27 -7.05 -7.51
C GLU A 145 -26.72 -5.75 -8.12
N GLU A 146 -27.37 -4.63 -7.87
CA GLU A 146 -26.89 -3.34 -8.36
C GLU A 146 -25.58 -2.94 -7.66
N SER A 147 -25.51 -3.15 -6.37
CA SER A 147 -24.28 -2.94 -5.58
C SER A 147 -23.15 -3.85 -6.04
N VAL A 148 -23.44 -5.11 -6.35
CA VAL A 148 -22.46 -6.06 -6.93
C VAL A 148 -21.93 -5.53 -8.26
N LYS A 149 -22.80 -5.19 -9.20
CA LYS A 149 -22.42 -4.71 -10.55
C LYS A 149 -21.58 -3.42 -10.49
N ASN A 150 -22.00 -2.46 -9.66
CA ASN A 150 -21.28 -1.18 -9.55
C ASN A 150 -19.92 -1.34 -8.88
N SER A 151 -19.82 -2.20 -7.84
CA SER A 151 -18.54 -2.51 -7.20
C SER A 151 -17.62 -3.33 -8.11
N ALA A 152 -18.17 -4.28 -8.87
CA ALA A 152 -17.44 -5.06 -9.86
C ALA A 152 -16.88 -4.18 -10.99
N LYS A 153 -17.67 -3.23 -11.47
CA LYS A 153 -17.23 -2.24 -12.46
C LYS A 153 -16.05 -1.40 -11.93
N ALA A 154 -16.10 -0.97 -10.67
CA ALA A 154 -14.99 -0.27 -10.04
C ALA A 154 -13.76 -1.17 -9.92
N LEU A 155 -13.93 -2.45 -9.51
CA LEU A 155 -12.87 -3.43 -9.40
C LEU A 155 -12.20 -3.71 -10.75
N PHE A 156 -12.97 -3.79 -11.83
CA PHE A 156 -12.48 -3.94 -13.19
C PHE A 156 -11.48 -2.81 -13.54
N TYR A 157 -11.86 -1.54 -13.31
CA TYR A 157 -10.97 -0.42 -13.60
C TYR A 157 -9.73 -0.40 -12.70
N PHE A 158 -9.85 -0.79 -11.45
CA PHE A 158 -8.68 -0.95 -10.56
C PHE A 158 -7.75 -2.06 -11.05
N GLY A 159 -8.32 -3.16 -11.56
CA GLY A 159 -7.56 -4.26 -12.16
C GLY A 159 -6.65 -3.83 -13.29
N MET A 160 -7.10 -2.92 -14.16
CA MET A 160 -6.27 -2.36 -15.24
C MET A 160 -5.01 -1.66 -14.72
N GLY A 161 -5.11 -0.98 -13.59
CA GLY A 161 -3.99 -0.25 -12.97
C GLY A 161 -3.05 -1.13 -12.15
N LEU A 162 -3.43 -2.36 -11.80
CA LEU A 162 -2.71 -3.19 -10.85
C LEU A 162 -1.22 -3.40 -11.20
N PRO A 163 -0.83 -3.74 -12.45
CA PRO A 163 0.59 -3.91 -12.77
C PRO A 163 1.41 -2.64 -12.58
N ALA A 164 0.89 -1.49 -13.03
CA ALA A 164 1.56 -0.20 -12.87
C ALA A 164 1.71 0.19 -11.41
N PHE A 165 0.65 0.06 -10.61
CA PHE A 165 0.70 0.37 -9.18
C PHE A 165 1.59 -0.58 -8.38
N SER A 166 1.66 -1.86 -8.75
CA SER A 166 2.56 -2.81 -8.10
C SER A 166 4.03 -2.47 -8.34
N LEU A 167 4.38 -2.04 -9.55
CA LEU A 167 5.74 -1.58 -9.87
C LEU A 167 6.15 -0.32 -9.10
N ILE A 168 5.21 0.59 -8.83
CA ILE A 168 5.48 1.80 -8.01
C ILE A 168 5.79 1.44 -6.55
N LYS A 169 5.30 0.31 -6.06
CA LYS A 169 5.50 -0.14 -4.67
C LYS A 169 6.80 -0.91 -4.46
N VAL A 170 7.43 -1.39 -5.52
CA VAL A 170 8.70 -2.12 -5.52
C VAL A 170 9.90 -1.19 -5.69
#